data_66fa00863cd2307bf86170d6e87c495b
#
_entry.id   66fa00863cd2307bf86170d6e87c495b
#
_cell.length_a   1.000
_cell.length_b   1.000
_cell.length_c   1.000
_cell.angle_alpha   90.00
_cell.angle_beta   90.00
_cell.angle_gamma   90.00
#
_symmetry.space_group_name_H-M   'P 1'
#
loop_
_entity.id
_entity.type
_entity.pdbx_description
1 polymer ?
#
loop_
_entity_poly.entity_id
_entity_poly.type
_entity_poly.pdbx_seq_one_letter_code
_entity_poly.pdbx_strand_id
1 'polypeptide(L)'
;MHKEYAQTADQVLSDLQSGPEGLSAAQAEGRLAEYGPNRLREAPKATLLQRFLQQLKDPMLLILMAAAAVSAVTNYLSHEPFTEVLIILAVVLLNAVLGVVQESKAEAAIEALQTMTAATSKVLRDGSVTELESSRLVPGDIVLLEAGDAVPADGRLLACASLQIEEAALTGESVPSAKSPEALTGEV
;
A
#
# COMPACT_ATOMS: atom_id res chain seq x y z
N MET A 1 -8.01 -10.88 -20.60
CA MET A 1 -8.13 -9.61 -19.92
C MET A 1 -8.99 -8.74 -20.81
N HIS A 2 -10.23 -8.47 -20.41
CA HIS A 2 -11.06 -7.53 -21.16
C HIS A 2 -10.43 -6.16 -20.98
N LYS A 3 -10.21 -5.47 -22.09
CA LYS A 3 -9.63 -4.12 -22.08
C LYS A 3 -10.80 -3.14 -21.95
N GLU A 4 -11.21 -2.83 -20.76
CA GLU A 4 -12.36 -1.98 -20.43
C GLU A 4 -12.26 -0.59 -21.07
N TYR A 5 -11.03 -0.10 -21.30
CA TYR A 5 -10.78 1.16 -22.00
C TYR A 5 -11.17 1.12 -23.50
N ALA A 6 -11.25 -0.06 -24.10
CA ALA A 6 -11.65 -0.26 -25.50
C ALA A 6 -13.15 -0.52 -25.67
N GLN A 7 -13.90 -0.66 -24.57
CA GLN A 7 -15.34 -0.86 -24.55
C GLN A 7 -16.08 0.47 -24.36
N THR A 8 -17.34 0.51 -24.80
CA THR A 8 -18.22 1.66 -24.46
C THR A 8 -18.63 1.60 -23.00
N ALA A 9 -19.03 2.75 -22.44
CA ALA A 9 -19.50 2.83 -21.04
C ALA A 9 -20.66 1.84 -20.77
N ASP A 10 -21.62 1.75 -21.71
CA ASP A 10 -22.79 0.87 -21.60
C ASP A 10 -22.39 -0.62 -21.61
N GLN A 11 -21.40 -0.99 -22.42
CA GLN A 11 -20.88 -2.37 -22.42
C GLN A 11 -20.25 -2.74 -21.08
N VAL A 12 -19.43 -1.83 -20.50
CA VAL A 12 -18.81 -2.09 -19.19
C VAL A 12 -19.85 -2.15 -18.06
N LEU A 13 -20.86 -1.27 -18.09
CA LEU A 13 -21.97 -1.35 -17.12
C LEU A 13 -22.72 -2.70 -17.23
N SER A 14 -22.99 -3.16 -18.46
CA SER A 14 -23.63 -4.45 -18.69
C SER A 14 -22.78 -5.62 -18.20
N ASP A 15 -21.49 -5.63 -18.54
CA ASP A 15 -20.54 -6.68 -18.15
C ASP A 15 -20.40 -6.76 -16.62
N LEU A 16 -20.41 -5.62 -15.95
CA LEU A 16 -20.37 -5.53 -14.50
C LEU A 16 -21.77 -5.71 -13.86
N GLN A 17 -22.80 -5.97 -14.63
CA GLN A 17 -24.17 -6.12 -14.13
C GLN A 17 -24.58 -4.94 -13.22
N SER A 18 -24.23 -3.74 -13.65
CA SER A 18 -24.56 -2.48 -13.00
C SER A 18 -25.51 -1.68 -13.88
N GLY A 19 -26.20 -0.68 -13.32
CA GLY A 19 -27.12 0.17 -14.03
C GLY A 19 -26.87 1.66 -13.77
N PRO A 20 -27.59 2.55 -14.48
CA PRO A 20 -27.41 4.00 -14.32
C PRO A 20 -27.74 4.52 -12.92
N GLU A 21 -28.49 3.77 -12.11
CA GLU A 21 -28.80 4.09 -10.71
C GLU A 21 -27.80 3.46 -9.72
N GLY A 22 -26.77 2.78 -10.23
CA GLY A 22 -25.78 2.09 -9.43
C GLY A 22 -26.25 0.72 -8.95
N LEU A 23 -25.46 0.10 -8.09
CA LEU A 23 -25.78 -1.18 -7.47
C LEU A 23 -26.78 -0.99 -6.32
N SER A 24 -27.63 -2.00 -6.07
CA SER A 24 -28.39 -2.04 -4.82
C SER A 24 -27.46 -2.34 -3.63
N ALA A 25 -27.88 -1.94 -2.43
CA ALA A 25 -27.15 -2.22 -1.20
C ALA A 25 -26.88 -3.73 -1.02
N ALA A 26 -27.84 -4.59 -1.33
CA ALA A 26 -27.72 -6.03 -1.24
C ALA A 26 -26.69 -6.60 -2.24
N GLN A 27 -26.69 -6.09 -3.48
CA GLN A 27 -25.70 -6.48 -4.49
C GLN A 27 -24.28 -6.06 -4.08
N ALA A 28 -24.13 -4.84 -3.57
CA ALA A 28 -22.85 -4.35 -3.10
C ALA A 28 -22.29 -5.16 -1.92
N GLU A 29 -23.15 -5.55 -0.97
CA GLU A 29 -22.77 -6.38 0.16
C GLU A 29 -22.36 -7.80 -0.29
N GLY A 30 -23.12 -8.40 -1.20
CA GLY A 30 -22.78 -9.69 -1.79
C GLY A 30 -21.42 -9.66 -2.52
N ARG A 31 -21.17 -8.62 -3.31
CA ARG A 31 -19.87 -8.43 -4.01
C ARG A 31 -18.73 -8.17 -3.04
N LEU A 32 -18.96 -7.42 -1.98
CA LEU A 32 -17.96 -7.19 -0.95
C LEU A 32 -17.54 -8.50 -0.25
N ALA A 33 -18.48 -9.41 -0.05
CA ALA A 33 -18.20 -10.74 0.50
C ALA A 33 -17.43 -11.63 -0.50
N GLU A 34 -17.69 -11.49 -1.81
CA GLU A 34 -17.06 -12.27 -2.88
C GLU A 34 -15.65 -11.75 -3.23
N TYR A 35 -15.51 -10.45 -3.49
CA TYR A 35 -14.26 -9.84 -3.97
C TYR A 35 -13.35 -9.37 -2.83
N GLY A 36 -13.92 -9.19 -1.63
CA GLY A 36 -13.20 -8.61 -0.50
C GLY A 36 -13.10 -7.08 -0.56
N PRO A 37 -12.45 -6.46 0.44
CA PRO A 37 -12.30 -5.01 0.51
C PRO A 37 -11.36 -4.47 -0.56
N ASN A 38 -11.68 -3.27 -1.08
CA ASN A 38 -10.83 -2.53 -2.01
C ASN A 38 -9.59 -1.98 -1.26
N ARG A 39 -8.58 -2.81 -1.16
CA ARG A 39 -7.29 -2.47 -0.52
C ARG A 39 -6.16 -3.05 -1.33
N LEU A 40 -5.09 -2.29 -1.46
CA LEU A 40 -3.84 -2.82 -2.00
C LEU A 40 -3.34 -3.96 -1.12
N ARG A 41 -2.83 -5.02 -1.73
CA ARG A 41 -2.22 -6.11 -0.98
C ARG A 41 -0.98 -5.61 -0.28
N GLU A 42 -1.05 -5.52 1.03
CA GLU A 42 0.12 -5.21 1.84
C GLU A 42 1.11 -6.36 1.77
N ALA A 43 2.39 -6.02 1.67
CA ALA A 43 3.44 -7.02 1.81
C ALA A 43 3.38 -7.63 3.23
N PRO A 44 3.65 -8.93 3.39
CA PRO A 44 3.64 -9.56 4.70
C PRO A 44 4.61 -8.83 5.63
N LYS A 45 4.11 -8.40 6.79
CA LYS A 45 4.92 -7.70 7.79
C LYS A 45 6.07 -8.61 8.24
N ALA A 46 7.27 -8.05 8.28
CA ALA A 46 8.44 -8.79 8.75
C ALA A 46 8.26 -9.23 10.21
N THR A 47 8.62 -10.48 10.52
CA THR A 47 8.58 -10.98 11.89
C THR A 47 9.68 -10.31 12.74
N LEU A 48 9.51 -10.29 14.06
CA LEU A 48 10.51 -9.71 14.98
C LEU A 48 11.89 -10.34 14.78
N LEU A 49 11.94 -11.64 14.52
CA LEU A 49 13.19 -12.35 14.25
C LEU A 49 13.83 -11.89 12.93
N GLN A 50 13.03 -11.70 11.88
CA GLN A 50 13.54 -11.19 10.62
C GLN A 50 14.10 -9.77 10.76
N ARG A 51 13.40 -8.89 11.49
CA ARG A 51 13.89 -7.53 11.79
C ARG A 51 15.18 -7.56 12.58
N PHE A 52 15.25 -8.41 13.61
CA PHE A 52 16.48 -8.58 14.39
C PHE A 52 17.67 -9.03 13.52
N LEU A 53 17.46 -10.02 12.64
CA LEU A 53 18.50 -10.48 11.71
C LEU A 53 18.87 -9.42 10.68
N GLN A 54 17.94 -8.56 10.29
CA GLN A 54 18.22 -7.41 9.41
C GLN A 54 19.06 -6.37 10.13
N GLN A 55 18.79 -6.08 11.41
CA GLN A 55 19.63 -5.18 12.21
C GLN A 55 21.08 -5.65 12.30
N LEU A 56 21.32 -6.97 12.41
CA LEU A 56 22.68 -7.52 12.43
C LEU A 56 23.44 -7.32 11.09
N LYS A 57 22.73 -6.99 9.99
CA LYS A 57 23.36 -6.65 8.70
C LYS A 57 23.75 -5.18 8.59
N ASP A 58 23.47 -4.36 9.61
CA ASP A 58 23.89 -2.98 9.65
C ASP A 58 25.43 -2.91 9.56
N PRO A 59 26.00 -2.06 8.67
CA PRO A 59 27.44 -1.96 8.50
C PRO A 59 28.20 -1.67 9.78
N MET A 60 27.62 -0.87 10.69
CA MET A 60 28.25 -0.53 11.96
C MET A 60 28.31 -1.72 12.90
N LEU A 61 27.22 -2.52 12.97
CA LEU A 61 27.20 -3.75 13.76
C LEU A 61 28.12 -4.82 13.17
N LEU A 62 28.23 -4.89 11.83
CA LEU A 62 29.18 -5.82 11.19
C LEU A 62 30.63 -5.47 11.53
N ILE A 63 30.98 -4.19 11.57
CA ILE A 63 32.33 -3.75 12.00
C ILE A 63 32.58 -4.13 13.46
N LEU A 64 31.63 -3.91 14.35
CA LEU A 64 31.72 -4.30 15.76
C LEU A 64 31.86 -5.83 15.93
N MET A 65 31.11 -6.60 15.15
CA MET A 65 31.21 -8.07 15.16
C MET A 65 32.58 -8.53 14.64
N ALA A 66 33.13 -7.89 13.60
CA ALA A 66 34.48 -8.15 13.12
C ALA A 66 35.54 -7.84 14.18
N ALA A 67 35.40 -6.69 14.87
CA ALA A 67 36.28 -6.31 15.98
C ALA A 67 36.20 -7.34 17.13
N ALA A 68 35.00 -7.78 17.50
CA ALA A 68 34.80 -8.82 18.51
C ALA A 68 35.48 -10.15 18.10
N ALA A 69 35.40 -10.52 16.83
CA ALA A 69 36.05 -11.72 16.33
C ALA A 69 37.58 -11.62 16.41
N VAL A 70 38.16 -10.46 16.05
CA VAL A 70 39.61 -10.20 16.17
C VAL A 70 40.03 -10.25 17.63
N SER A 71 39.32 -9.56 18.55
CA SER A 71 39.59 -9.59 19.97
C SER A 71 39.50 -11.02 20.56
N ALA A 72 38.50 -11.80 20.11
CA ALA A 72 38.37 -13.19 20.56
C ALA A 72 39.57 -14.04 20.18
N VAL A 73 40.08 -13.92 18.95
CA VAL A 73 41.26 -14.61 18.50
C VAL A 73 42.51 -14.20 19.28
N THR A 74 42.69 -12.88 19.49
CA THR A 74 43.81 -12.33 20.26
C THR A 74 43.80 -12.84 21.71
N ASN A 75 42.65 -12.76 22.39
CA ASN A 75 42.50 -13.20 23.78
C ASN A 75 42.73 -14.71 23.91
N TYR A 76 42.28 -15.51 22.91
CA TYR A 76 42.55 -16.94 22.88
C TYR A 76 44.05 -17.26 22.80
N LEU A 77 44.78 -16.55 21.92
CA LEU A 77 46.22 -16.76 21.75
C LEU A 77 47.05 -16.27 22.93
N SER A 78 46.59 -15.18 23.58
CA SER A 78 47.26 -14.57 24.74
C SER A 78 46.88 -15.21 26.08
N HIS A 79 45.95 -16.17 26.08
CA HIS A 79 45.35 -16.77 27.30
C HIS A 79 44.69 -15.71 28.23
N GLU A 80 44.15 -14.65 27.63
CA GLU A 80 43.49 -13.56 28.36
C GLU A 80 41.96 -13.77 28.47
N PRO A 81 41.28 -13.15 29.46
CA PRO A 81 39.83 -13.30 29.63
C PRO A 81 39.06 -12.62 28.48
N PHE A 82 37.93 -13.24 28.08
CA PHE A 82 37.05 -12.73 26.98
C PHE A 82 36.13 -11.57 27.41
N THR A 83 36.51 -10.80 28.43
CA THR A 83 35.67 -9.73 28.98
C THR A 83 35.34 -8.69 27.96
N GLU A 84 36.30 -8.23 27.14
CA GLU A 84 36.11 -7.26 26.07
C GLU A 84 35.15 -7.78 25.00
N VAL A 85 35.30 -9.03 24.59
CA VAL A 85 34.42 -9.68 23.60
C VAL A 85 32.97 -9.71 24.09
N LEU A 86 32.78 -10.05 25.37
CA LEU A 86 31.44 -10.07 25.98
C LEU A 86 30.81 -8.68 26.02
N ILE A 87 31.60 -7.65 26.34
CA ILE A 87 31.11 -6.27 26.34
C ILE A 87 30.69 -5.86 24.91
N ILE A 88 31.50 -6.12 23.89
CA ILE A 88 31.17 -5.79 22.50
C ILE A 88 29.89 -6.53 22.07
N LEU A 89 29.78 -7.82 22.36
CA LEU A 89 28.58 -8.60 22.02
C LEU A 89 27.33 -8.10 22.76
N ALA A 90 27.46 -7.67 24.01
CA ALA A 90 26.35 -7.06 24.75
C ALA A 90 25.90 -5.75 24.12
N VAL A 91 26.84 -4.90 23.65
CA VAL A 91 26.53 -3.67 22.94
C VAL A 91 25.85 -3.97 21.59
N VAL A 92 26.35 -4.94 20.84
CA VAL A 92 25.73 -5.37 19.57
C VAL A 92 24.30 -5.85 19.80
N LEU A 93 24.08 -6.68 20.81
CA LEU A 93 22.75 -7.18 21.17
C LEU A 93 21.81 -6.04 21.58
N LEU A 94 22.27 -5.12 22.43
CA LEU A 94 21.50 -3.97 22.86
C LEU A 94 21.10 -3.10 21.69
N ASN A 95 22.04 -2.77 20.78
CA ASN A 95 21.77 -1.98 19.60
C ASN A 95 20.77 -2.67 18.67
N ALA A 96 20.92 -3.97 18.44
CA ALA A 96 19.97 -4.73 17.59
C ALA A 96 18.55 -4.72 18.18
N VAL A 97 18.41 -4.88 19.50
CA VAL A 97 17.10 -4.83 20.18
C VAL A 97 16.50 -3.42 20.11
N LEU A 98 17.30 -2.38 20.35
CA LEU A 98 16.85 -0.99 20.23
C LEU A 98 16.41 -0.66 18.82
N GLY A 99 17.16 -1.11 17.81
CA GLY A 99 16.80 -0.92 16.40
C GLY A 99 15.44 -1.54 16.07
N VAL A 100 15.20 -2.78 16.47
CA VAL A 100 13.89 -3.45 16.29
C VAL A 100 12.76 -2.69 16.97
N VAL A 101 12.97 -2.19 18.18
CA VAL A 101 11.95 -1.42 18.92
C VAL A 101 11.66 -0.09 18.22
N GLN A 102 12.69 0.62 17.76
CA GLN A 102 12.52 1.90 17.05
C GLN A 102 11.80 1.71 15.71
N GLU A 103 12.19 0.71 14.92
CA GLU A 103 11.55 0.38 13.66
C GLU A 103 10.07 0.01 13.84
N SER A 104 9.77 -0.82 14.84
CA SER A 104 8.38 -1.21 15.14
C SER A 104 7.51 -0.03 15.57
N LYS A 105 8.07 0.92 16.33
CA LYS A 105 7.36 2.15 16.72
C LYS A 105 7.14 3.08 15.53
N ALA A 106 8.11 3.22 14.64
CA ALA A 106 7.99 4.04 13.45
C ALA A 106 6.91 3.48 12.50
N GLU A 107 6.90 2.17 12.27
CA GLU A 107 5.84 1.51 11.48
C GLU A 107 4.44 1.71 12.09
N ALA A 108 4.30 1.51 13.39
CA ALA A 108 3.02 1.70 14.08
C ALA A 108 2.52 3.17 13.97
N ALA A 109 3.43 4.14 14.01
CA ALA A 109 3.08 5.55 13.82
C ALA A 109 2.61 5.84 12.38
N ILE A 110 3.26 5.26 11.36
CA ILE A 110 2.84 5.38 9.96
C ILE A 110 1.47 4.72 9.75
N GLU A 111 1.26 3.52 10.29
CA GLU A 111 -0.02 2.81 10.20
C GLU A 111 -1.16 3.59 10.86
N ALA A 112 -0.90 4.21 12.03
CA ALA A 112 -1.88 5.07 12.69
C ALA A 112 -2.26 6.28 11.84
N LEU A 113 -1.29 6.93 11.18
CA LEU A 113 -1.57 8.05 10.27
C LEU A 113 -2.39 7.61 9.05
N GLN A 114 -2.07 6.46 8.45
CA GLN A 114 -2.83 5.92 7.32
C GLN A 114 -4.28 5.59 7.70
N THR A 115 -4.49 5.08 8.91
CA THR A 115 -5.85 4.78 9.40
C THR A 115 -6.67 6.05 9.67
N MET A 116 -6.03 7.13 10.11
CA MET A 116 -6.71 8.42 10.35
C MET A 116 -7.13 9.12 9.06
N THR A 117 -6.48 8.83 7.94
CA THR A 117 -6.76 9.35 6.60
C THR A 117 -7.54 8.34 5.74
N ALA A 118 -8.41 7.52 6.34
CA ALA A 118 -9.25 6.61 5.58
C ALA A 118 -9.99 7.39 4.50
N ALA A 119 -9.64 7.15 3.24
CA ALA A 119 -10.25 7.85 2.12
C ALA A 119 -11.73 7.47 2.02
N THR A 120 -12.61 8.45 1.92
CA THR A 120 -14.02 8.26 1.62
C THR A 120 -14.29 8.48 0.14
N SER A 121 -15.32 7.85 -0.39
CA SER A 121 -15.76 7.98 -1.77
C SER A 121 -17.26 8.20 -1.84
N LYS A 122 -17.69 9.09 -2.73
CA LYS A 122 -19.10 9.29 -3.06
C LYS A 122 -19.50 8.27 -4.10
N VAL A 123 -20.48 7.43 -3.80
CA VAL A 123 -20.98 6.40 -4.70
C VAL A 123 -22.47 6.54 -4.93
N LEU A 124 -22.90 6.21 -6.12
CA LEU A 124 -24.32 6.11 -6.47
C LEU A 124 -24.76 4.68 -6.27
N ARG A 125 -25.66 4.44 -5.30
CA ARG A 125 -26.31 3.17 -5.02
C ARG A 125 -27.80 3.39 -4.79
N ASP A 126 -28.62 2.48 -5.28
CA ASP A 126 -30.09 2.60 -5.19
C ASP A 126 -30.61 3.97 -5.65
N GLY A 127 -30.01 4.56 -6.69
CA GLY A 127 -30.39 5.87 -7.21
C GLY A 127 -30.05 7.07 -6.33
N SER A 128 -29.32 6.87 -5.23
CA SER A 128 -28.92 7.92 -4.30
C SER A 128 -27.41 7.95 -4.08
N VAL A 129 -26.86 9.18 -3.94
CA VAL A 129 -25.44 9.37 -3.66
C VAL A 129 -25.21 9.18 -2.16
N THR A 130 -24.31 8.26 -1.81
CA THR A 130 -23.91 7.98 -0.43
C THR A 130 -22.39 8.06 -0.32
N GLU A 131 -21.92 8.53 0.82
CA GLU A 131 -20.48 8.55 1.15
C GLU A 131 -20.14 7.30 1.97
N LEU A 132 -19.08 6.60 1.56
CA LEU A 132 -18.60 5.41 2.27
C LEU A 132 -17.07 5.34 2.23
N GLU A 133 -16.48 4.52 3.09
CA GLU A 133 -15.06 4.26 3.03
C GLU A 133 -14.68 3.64 1.69
N SER A 134 -13.62 4.15 1.04
CA SER A 134 -13.14 3.64 -0.25
C SER A 134 -12.80 2.15 -0.22
N SER A 135 -12.48 1.61 0.95
CA SER A 135 -12.25 0.18 1.18
C SER A 135 -13.51 -0.69 0.94
N ARG A 136 -14.70 -0.09 0.95
CA ARG A 136 -15.99 -0.76 0.73
C ARG A 136 -16.51 -0.66 -0.70
N LEU A 137 -15.72 -0.08 -1.60
CA LEU A 137 -16.00 -0.08 -3.02
C LEU A 137 -15.90 -1.50 -3.58
N VAL A 138 -16.81 -1.80 -4.49
CA VAL A 138 -16.86 -3.10 -5.17
C VAL A 138 -16.94 -2.92 -6.69
N PRO A 139 -16.51 -3.90 -7.48
CA PRO A 139 -16.67 -3.85 -8.94
C PRO A 139 -18.13 -3.61 -9.32
N GLY A 140 -18.38 -2.61 -10.19
CA GLY A 140 -19.71 -2.20 -10.62
C GLY A 140 -20.31 -1.04 -9.83
N ASP A 141 -19.64 -0.52 -8.80
CA ASP A 141 -20.02 0.75 -8.17
C ASP A 141 -19.82 1.91 -9.15
N ILE A 142 -20.73 2.90 -9.09
CA ILE A 142 -20.57 4.17 -9.77
C ILE A 142 -20.04 5.19 -8.78
N VAL A 143 -18.81 5.65 -9.01
CA VAL A 143 -18.12 6.61 -8.14
C VAL A 143 -18.25 8.02 -8.75
N LEU A 144 -18.58 9.00 -7.92
CA LEU A 144 -18.56 10.40 -8.29
C LEU A 144 -17.25 11.04 -7.79
N LEU A 145 -16.55 11.70 -8.71
CA LEU A 145 -15.29 12.37 -8.41
C LEU A 145 -15.45 13.88 -8.60
N GLU A 146 -14.95 14.64 -7.66
CA GLU A 146 -14.85 16.10 -7.71
C GLU A 146 -13.39 16.54 -7.78
N ALA A 147 -13.16 17.80 -8.09
CA ALA A 147 -11.80 18.34 -8.14
C ALA A 147 -11.15 18.28 -6.76
N GLY A 148 -9.97 17.65 -6.69
CA GLY A 148 -9.23 17.41 -5.45
C GLY A 148 -9.44 16.02 -4.85
N ASP A 149 -10.39 15.24 -5.35
CA ASP A 149 -10.58 13.85 -4.88
C ASP A 149 -9.48 12.94 -5.41
N ALA A 150 -9.09 11.97 -4.59
CA ALA A 150 -8.24 10.88 -5.02
C ALA A 150 -9.07 9.83 -5.76
N VAL A 151 -8.54 9.28 -6.84
CA VAL A 151 -9.16 8.15 -7.56
C VAL A 151 -9.07 6.88 -6.71
N PRO A 152 -10.19 6.33 -6.23
CA PRO A 152 -10.16 5.30 -5.19
C PRO A 152 -9.95 3.88 -5.72
N ALA A 153 -10.13 3.67 -7.02
CA ALA A 153 -9.99 2.37 -7.69
C ALA A 153 -9.86 2.55 -9.20
N ASP A 154 -9.44 1.50 -9.89
CA ASP A 154 -9.51 1.46 -11.35
C ASP A 154 -10.97 1.57 -11.81
N GLY A 155 -11.23 2.40 -12.81
CA GLY A 155 -12.59 2.66 -13.26
C GLY A 155 -12.70 3.05 -14.72
N ARG A 156 -13.89 2.85 -15.28
CA ARG A 156 -14.28 3.30 -16.61
C ARG A 156 -15.11 4.57 -16.49
N LEU A 157 -14.69 5.64 -17.17
CA LEU A 157 -15.45 6.89 -17.18
C LEU A 157 -16.77 6.70 -17.91
N LEU A 158 -17.86 7.02 -17.24
CA LEU A 158 -19.21 7.08 -17.82
C LEU A 158 -19.48 8.45 -18.42
N ALA A 159 -19.14 9.49 -17.67
CA ALA A 159 -19.24 10.90 -18.09
C ALA A 159 -18.16 11.72 -17.39
N CYS A 160 -17.72 12.79 -18.01
CA CYS A 160 -16.83 13.76 -17.37
C CYS A 160 -16.99 15.15 -17.99
N ALA A 161 -16.64 16.18 -17.19
CA ALA A 161 -16.58 17.57 -17.64
C ALA A 161 -15.13 18.05 -17.48
N SER A 162 -14.33 17.94 -18.56
CA SER A 162 -12.92 18.39 -18.58
C SER A 162 -12.05 17.74 -17.47
N LEU A 163 -12.21 16.42 -17.26
CA LEU A 163 -11.47 15.70 -16.24
C LEU A 163 -9.98 15.65 -16.58
N GLN A 164 -9.18 16.06 -15.61
CA GLN A 164 -7.73 15.90 -15.62
C GLN A 164 -7.30 15.14 -14.37
N ILE A 165 -6.41 14.17 -14.53
CA ILE A 165 -5.88 13.34 -13.42
C ILE A 165 -4.39 13.54 -13.33
N GLU A 166 -3.91 13.85 -12.13
CA GLU A 166 -2.49 13.89 -11.83
C GLU A 166 -1.98 12.46 -11.62
N GLU A 167 -1.08 12.02 -12.49
CA GLU A 167 -0.54 10.66 -12.50
C GLU A 167 0.96 10.63 -12.16
N ALA A 168 1.49 11.73 -11.60
CA ALA A 168 2.92 11.88 -11.30
C ALA A 168 3.49 10.74 -10.43
N ALA A 169 2.70 10.22 -9.51
CA ALA A 169 3.09 9.10 -8.65
C ALA A 169 3.30 7.78 -9.41
N LEU A 170 2.66 7.61 -10.59
CA LEU A 170 2.72 6.41 -11.41
C LEU A 170 3.68 6.57 -12.60
N THR A 171 3.59 7.70 -13.29
CA THR A 171 4.30 7.96 -14.55
C THR A 171 5.58 8.78 -14.36
N GLY A 172 5.69 9.52 -13.25
CA GLY A 172 6.75 10.50 -13.01
C GLY A 172 6.53 11.83 -13.76
N GLU A 173 5.45 11.98 -14.54
CA GLU A 173 5.12 13.20 -15.27
C GLU A 173 4.28 14.15 -14.40
N SER A 174 4.73 15.39 -14.23
CA SER A 174 4.04 16.39 -13.40
C SER A 174 2.87 17.08 -14.09
N VAL A 175 2.62 16.80 -15.38
CA VAL A 175 1.53 17.42 -16.14
C VAL A 175 0.29 16.53 -16.00
N PRO A 176 -0.87 17.10 -15.54
CA PRO A 176 -2.11 16.33 -15.45
C PRO A 176 -2.56 15.80 -16.81
N SER A 177 -2.98 14.55 -16.85
CA SER A 177 -3.44 13.87 -18.06
C SER A 177 -4.94 14.07 -18.24
N ALA A 178 -5.36 14.55 -19.42
CA ALA A 178 -6.77 14.69 -19.74
C ALA A 178 -7.41 13.31 -19.99
N LYS A 179 -8.59 13.08 -19.44
CA LYS A 179 -9.33 11.82 -19.59
C LYS A 179 -10.67 12.08 -20.31
N SER A 180 -11.07 11.11 -21.14
CA SER A 180 -12.32 11.14 -21.92
C SER A 180 -13.12 9.86 -21.70
N PRO A 181 -14.46 9.92 -21.75
CA PRO A 181 -15.33 8.76 -21.70
C PRO A 181 -15.39 7.98 -23.03
N GLU A 182 -14.70 8.44 -24.09
CA GLU A 182 -14.66 7.75 -25.36
C GLU A 182 -13.88 6.43 -25.27
N ALA A 183 -14.33 5.41 -26.03
CA ALA A 183 -13.60 4.15 -26.12
C ALA A 183 -12.30 4.36 -26.94
N LEU A 184 -11.17 3.92 -26.39
CA LEU A 184 -9.89 4.00 -27.08
C LEU A 184 -9.80 2.90 -28.14
N THR A 185 -9.59 3.31 -29.39
CA THR A 185 -9.38 2.40 -30.52
C THR A 185 -7.89 2.41 -30.88
N GLY A 186 -7.16 1.37 -30.50
CA GLY A 186 -5.74 1.23 -30.82
C GLY A 186 -4.97 0.44 -29.73
N GLU A 187 -3.73 0.07 -30.04
CA GLU A 187 -2.80 -0.42 -29.01
C GLU A 187 -2.34 0.79 -28.18
N VAL A 188 -2.61 0.71 -26.88
CA VAL A 188 -2.19 1.68 -25.87
C VAL A 188 -0.96 1.12 -25.15
#